data_96964e5607fded6cb376485610153543
#
_entry.id   96964e5607fded6cb376485610153543
#
_cell.length_a   1.000
_cell.length_b   1.000
_cell.length_c   1.000
_cell.angle_alpha   90.00
_cell.angle_beta   90.00
_cell.angle_gamma   90.00
#
_symmetry.space_group_name_H-M   'P 1'
#
loop_
_entity.id
_entity.type
_entity.pdbx_description
1 polymer ?
#
loop_
_entity_poly.entity_id
_entity_poly.type
_entity_poly.pdbx_seq_one_letter_code
_entity_poly.pdbx_strand_id
1 'polypeptide(L)'
;MENSLKTNQPIPLIRLKNVDQNIWDALLDNNNKCLKALHQYIARDDIQYSDITLFGLYLKLVSKLSQHLLKNEIAENWTDAYFEEEQNHSYLKSKGFTANFVIDTAWTNAEKPSKEMWVSHILLNDFQNNPALTNYFSLIPVKEFQDSGMGIVINAIKQKSIDHHSSAADNSENDIDSVFSVLESLRNHAPNSIMDQILFMTEKWGSIFGDDLNALLILLDEWKASHKIRGGSNGSVETQDFSTLVDAENYTQDQNWMPELILLAKNAYVWLHQLSQKYNQEINTLDKIPIEELQIIASQGFSGLWLIGLWERSEASKKIKQDCGNPEAEASAYALKRYDIADRLGNWEALQILKSKCQEVGIKLASDMVPNHTAIDGDWVLEHPERFVSTQEPPFPSYSFSGYNLIDNEKIGLYLEDHYYSQSDASVVFKRVDFETGDTRYIYHGNDGTTMPWNDSAQLDLLNPDVREALIETILHVAQNFPIIRFDAAMTFAKKHFKRLWYPEPGSGGDIASRSRFGLSQEEFDQYMPEEFWREVVERVKTELPDTLLLAEAFWMMEGYFVRNLGMHRVYNSAFMHMIKDEKNSEYRHLIKTTLEYDPEILKRYVNFLNNPDEETA
;
A
#
# COMPACT_ATOMS: atom_id res chain seq x y z
N MET A 1 25.90 34.02 -11.30
CA MET A 1 26.44 32.66 -11.46
C MET A 1 25.83 32.05 -12.70
N GLU A 2 26.32 32.53 -13.82
CA GLU A 2 26.09 31.96 -15.14
C GLU A 2 27.21 30.97 -15.40
N ASN A 3 26.84 29.79 -15.78
CA ASN A 3 27.59 28.76 -16.48
C ASN A 3 27.41 27.39 -15.86
N SER A 4 26.48 26.63 -16.42
CA SER A 4 26.66 25.22 -16.80
C SER A 4 25.33 24.51 -16.95
N LEU A 5 24.61 24.77 -18.00
CA LEU A 5 23.63 23.83 -18.57
C LEU A 5 23.59 24.08 -20.09
N LYS A 6 24.64 23.63 -20.76
CA LYS A 6 24.61 23.37 -22.19
C LYS A 6 24.30 21.90 -22.39
N THR A 7 23.04 21.55 -22.30
CA THR A 7 22.54 20.36 -22.97
C THR A 7 22.00 20.77 -24.31
N ASN A 8 22.59 20.25 -25.38
CA ASN A 8 22.12 20.40 -26.77
C ASN A 8 20.81 19.63 -26.97
N GLN A 9 19.73 20.07 -26.35
CA GLN A 9 18.38 19.64 -26.69
C GLN A 9 17.62 20.81 -27.29
N PRO A 10 16.90 20.62 -28.40
CA PRO A 10 16.09 21.67 -29.00
C PRO A 10 15.00 22.08 -28.02
N ILE A 11 14.96 23.34 -27.69
CA ILE A 11 13.99 23.97 -26.80
C ILE A 11 12.61 23.92 -27.46
N PRO A 12 11.55 23.41 -26.80
CA PRO A 12 10.20 23.52 -27.32
C PRO A 12 9.85 25.00 -27.58
N LEU A 13 9.34 25.30 -28.76
CA LEU A 13 9.08 26.65 -29.25
C LEU A 13 7.93 27.40 -28.56
N ILE A 14 7.33 26.81 -27.54
CA ILE A 14 6.25 27.41 -26.79
C ILE A 14 6.83 28.16 -25.60
N ARG A 15 7.10 29.45 -25.78
CA ARG A 15 7.32 30.34 -24.64
C ARG A 15 5.99 30.55 -23.93
N LEU A 16 5.85 29.90 -22.81
CA LEU A 16 4.78 30.17 -21.85
C LEU A 16 4.96 31.60 -21.33
N LYS A 17 4.04 32.47 -21.59
CA LYS A 17 4.18 33.91 -21.27
C LYS A 17 4.37 34.22 -19.79
N ASN A 18 4.10 33.29 -18.87
CA ASN A 18 4.21 33.44 -17.43
C ASN A 18 4.70 32.20 -16.68
N VAL A 19 5.21 31.20 -17.36
CA VAL A 19 5.76 29.99 -16.72
C VAL A 19 7.23 29.91 -17.10
N ASP A 20 8.09 29.75 -16.10
CA ASP A 20 9.53 29.57 -16.30
C ASP A 20 9.78 28.35 -17.19
N GLN A 21 10.61 28.48 -18.23
CA GLN A 21 11.02 27.38 -19.12
C GLN A 21 11.53 26.17 -18.31
N ASN A 22 12.19 26.43 -17.17
CA ASN A 22 12.67 25.40 -16.26
C ASN A 22 11.54 24.53 -15.69
N ILE A 23 10.33 25.04 -15.57
CA ILE A 23 9.16 24.28 -15.07
C ILE A 23 8.70 23.27 -16.13
N TRP A 24 8.65 23.69 -17.39
CA TRP A 24 8.28 22.81 -18.48
C TRP A 24 9.31 21.71 -18.70
N ASP A 25 10.59 22.06 -18.70
CA ASP A 25 11.68 21.11 -18.80
C ASP A 25 11.67 20.11 -17.61
N ALA A 26 11.30 20.59 -16.42
CA ALA A 26 11.15 19.78 -15.23
C ALA A 26 10.02 18.74 -15.33
N LEU A 27 8.89 19.11 -15.91
CA LEU A 27 7.77 18.20 -16.13
C LEU A 27 8.16 17.11 -17.13
N LEU A 28 8.87 17.47 -18.19
CA LEU A 28 9.32 16.50 -19.20
C LEU A 28 10.45 15.60 -18.70
N ASP A 29 11.37 16.12 -17.89
CA ASP A 29 12.50 15.35 -17.36
C ASP A 29 12.15 14.54 -16.11
N ASN A 30 10.97 14.76 -15.52
CA ASN A 30 10.55 14.16 -14.26
C ASN A 30 11.60 14.32 -13.15
N ASN A 31 12.23 15.49 -13.07
CA ASN A 31 13.27 15.79 -12.11
C ASN A 31 12.63 16.23 -10.78
N ASN A 32 12.71 15.38 -9.76
CA ASN A 32 12.06 15.59 -8.46
C ASN A 32 12.36 16.94 -7.77
N LYS A 33 13.57 17.49 -7.94
CA LYS A 33 13.88 18.81 -7.37
C LYS A 33 13.06 19.92 -8.05
N CYS A 34 12.86 19.79 -9.34
CA CYS A 34 12.09 20.74 -10.13
C CYS A 34 10.58 20.55 -9.92
N LEU A 35 10.11 19.31 -9.74
CA LEU A 35 8.72 19.01 -9.41
C LEU A 35 8.33 19.54 -8.02
N LYS A 36 9.22 19.44 -7.02
CA LYS A 36 9.02 20.08 -5.71
C LYS A 36 8.95 21.61 -5.80
N ALA A 37 9.84 22.20 -6.60
CA ALA A 37 9.80 23.66 -6.84
C ALA A 37 8.52 24.08 -7.57
N LEU A 38 8.04 23.27 -8.51
CA LEU A 38 6.78 23.48 -9.23
C LEU A 38 5.58 23.41 -8.28
N HIS A 39 5.51 22.40 -7.41
CA HIS A 39 4.45 22.29 -6.41
C HIS A 39 4.41 23.50 -5.47
N GLN A 40 5.57 23.93 -4.97
CA GLN A 40 5.68 25.12 -4.14
C GLN A 40 5.27 26.42 -4.88
N TYR A 41 5.55 26.48 -6.18
CA TYR A 41 5.19 27.63 -7.02
C TYR A 41 3.70 27.71 -7.33
N ILE A 42 3.06 26.55 -7.57
CA ILE A 42 1.63 26.47 -7.90
C ILE A 42 0.77 26.76 -6.67
N ALA A 43 1.25 26.38 -5.47
CA ALA A 43 0.63 26.68 -4.15
C ALA A 43 -0.92 26.65 -4.17
N ARG A 44 -1.51 25.64 -4.80
CA ARG A 44 -2.97 25.45 -4.88
C ARG A 44 -3.36 24.31 -3.97
N ASP A 45 -4.31 24.55 -3.10
CA ASP A 45 -4.83 23.57 -2.14
C ASP A 45 -5.56 22.37 -2.78
N ASP A 46 -5.89 22.47 -4.09
CA ASP A 46 -6.65 21.48 -4.84
C ASP A 46 -5.81 20.52 -5.70
N ILE A 47 -4.49 20.75 -5.82
CA ILE A 47 -3.57 19.89 -6.58
C ILE A 47 -2.44 19.39 -5.69
N GLN A 48 -2.35 18.07 -5.51
CA GLN A 48 -1.30 17.45 -4.71
C GLN A 48 -0.01 17.28 -5.51
N TYR A 49 1.13 17.16 -4.81
CA TYR A 49 2.42 16.88 -5.44
C TYR A 49 2.39 15.63 -6.33
N SER A 50 1.73 14.58 -5.85
CA SER A 50 1.54 13.32 -6.58
C SER A 50 0.77 13.49 -7.88
N ASP A 51 -0.21 14.41 -7.94
CA ASP A 51 -0.96 14.69 -9.16
C ASP A 51 -0.09 15.37 -10.21
N ILE A 52 0.78 16.31 -9.79
CA ILE A 52 1.74 16.96 -10.69
C ILE A 52 2.76 15.96 -11.22
N THR A 53 3.22 15.05 -10.38
CA THR A 53 4.13 13.96 -10.76
C THR A 53 3.47 13.03 -11.76
N LEU A 54 2.22 12.62 -11.51
CA LEU A 54 1.43 11.79 -12.42
C LEU A 54 1.23 12.46 -13.78
N PHE A 55 0.94 13.76 -13.77
CA PHE A 55 0.80 14.57 -14.98
C PHE A 55 2.10 14.66 -15.77
N GLY A 56 3.23 14.94 -15.11
CA GLY A 56 4.55 14.98 -15.76
C GLY A 56 4.91 13.63 -16.39
N LEU A 57 4.59 12.55 -15.70
CA LEU A 57 4.76 11.20 -16.20
C LEU A 57 3.91 10.91 -17.44
N TYR A 58 2.63 11.28 -17.43
CA TYR A 58 1.76 11.17 -18.60
C TYR A 58 2.37 11.87 -19.81
N LEU A 59 2.80 13.11 -19.64
CA LEU A 59 3.45 13.88 -20.73
C LEU A 59 4.71 13.19 -21.27
N LYS A 60 5.54 12.65 -20.39
CA LYS A 60 6.76 11.91 -20.77
C LYS A 60 6.44 10.67 -21.59
N LEU A 61 5.46 9.87 -21.16
CA LEU A 61 5.07 8.65 -21.85
C LEU A 61 4.43 8.96 -23.20
N VAL A 62 3.51 9.91 -23.28
CA VAL A 62 2.89 10.33 -24.53
C VAL A 62 3.93 10.92 -25.48
N SER A 63 4.91 11.67 -24.97
CA SER A 63 6.03 12.17 -25.77
C SER A 63 6.86 11.06 -26.36
N LYS A 64 7.29 10.06 -25.57
CA LYS A 64 8.05 8.90 -26.05
C LYS A 64 7.26 8.08 -27.07
N LEU A 65 5.99 7.83 -26.78
CA LEU A 65 5.10 7.10 -27.69
C LEU A 65 4.96 7.85 -29.01
N SER A 66 4.72 9.16 -28.96
CA SER A 66 4.64 10.01 -30.16
C SER A 66 5.95 10.04 -30.94
N GLN A 67 7.12 10.13 -30.26
CA GLN A 67 8.44 10.07 -30.90
C GLN A 67 8.69 8.72 -31.60
N HIS A 68 8.22 7.63 -30.98
CA HIS A 68 8.37 6.28 -31.55
C HIS A 68 7.48 6.10 -32.79
N LEU A 69 6.21 6.52 -32.69
CA LEU A 69 5.21 6.35 -33.74
C LEU A 69 5.41 7.33 -34.91
N LEU A 70 5.90 8.54 -34.64
CA LEU A 70 6.17 9.53 -35.68
C LEU A 70 7.47 9.19 -36.40
N LYS A 71 7.39 8.41 -37.48
CA LYS A 71 8.54 8.11 -38.34
C LYS A 71 9.03 9.39 -39.05
N ASN A 72 10.31 9.47 -39.35
CA ASN A 72 10.90 10.66 -40.01
C ASN A 72 10.21 11.01 -41.33
N GLU A 73 9.88 10.01 -42.14
CA GLU A 73 9.13 10.20 -43.41
C GLU A 73 7.77 10.86 -43.21
N ILE A 74 7.05 10.50 -42.13
CA ILE A 74 5.76 11.10 -41.77
C ILE A 74 5.97 12.57 -41.35
N ALA A 75 6.98 12.84 -40.54
CA ALA A 75 7.30 14.21 -40.11
C ALA A 75 7.71 15.12 -41.26
N GLU A 76 8.45 14.58 -42.26
CA GLU A 76 8.81 15.29 -43.49
C GLU A 76 7.57 15.58 -44.33
N ASN A 77 6.70 14.61 -44.55
CA ASN A 77 5.45 14.78 -45.27
C ASN A 77 4.53 15.82 -44.63
N TRP A 78 4.45 15.85 -43.28
CA TRP A 78 3.68 16.86 -42.56
C TRP A 78 4.31 18.25 -42.68
N THR A 79 5.64 18.33 -42.73
CA THR A 79 6.36 19.57 -42.93
C THR A 79 6.08 20.13 -44.34
N ASP A 80 6.13 19.28 -45.36
CA ASP A 80 5.85 19.69 -46.73
C ASP A 80 4.37 20.12 -46.90
N ALA A 81 3.43 19.37 -46.29
CA ALA A 81 2.00 19.73 -46.28
C ALA A 81 1.75 21.07 -45.57
N TYR A 82 2.47 21.35 -44.47
CA TYR A 82 2.38 22.63 -43.75
C TYR A 82 2.83 23.79 -44.65
N PHE A 83 3.97 23.68 -45.34
CA PHE A 83 4.46 24.72 -46.24
C PHE A 83 3.57 24.90 -47.47
N GLU A 84 2.95 23.85 -47.98
CA GLU A 84 1.96 23.93 -49.07
C GLU A 84 0.69 24.70 -48.63
N GLU A 85 0.21 24.46 -47.43
CA GLU A 85 -0.95 25.17 -46.87
C GLU A 85 -0.64 26.64 -46.55
N GLU A 86 0.61 26.94 -46.13
CA GLU A 86 1.05 28.33 -45.90
C GLU A 86 1.09 29.14 -47.21
N GLN A 87 1.47 28.49 -48.32
CA GLN A 87 1.42 29.11 -49.66
C GLN A 87 -0.03 29.28 -50.16
N ASN A 88 -0.96 28.42 -49.73
CA ASN A 88 -2.39 28.52 -50.06
C ASN A 88 -3.15 29.42 -49.07
N HIS A 89 -2.76 30.65 -48.92
CA HIS A 89 -3.33 31.72 -48.10
C HIS A 89 -4.88 31.83 -48.10
N SER A 90 -5.56 31.20 -49.05
CA SER A 90 -7.00 31.28 -49.21
C SER A 90 -7.80 30.59 -48.11
N TYR A 91 -7.30 29.48 -47.58
CA TYR A 91 -8.00 28.72 -46.54
C TYR A 91 -7.93 29.43 -45.15
N LEU A 92 -6.73 29.86 -44.75
CA LEU A 92 -6.53 30.57 -43.50
C LEU A 92 -7.26 31.93 -43.47
N LYS A 93 -7.25 32.65 -44.61
CA LYS A 93 -8.04 33.88 -44.80
C LYS A 93 -9.55 33.65 -44.74
N SER A 94 -10.05 32.54 -45.28
CA SER A 94 -11.46 32.19 -45.22
C SER A 94 -11.96 31.88 -43.78
N LYS A 95 -11.04 31.57 -42.87
CA LYS A 95 -11.31 31.33 -41.44
C LYS A 95 -11.07 32.55 -40.56
N GLY A 96 -10.79 33.75 -41.13
CA GLY A 96 -10.68 35.03 -40.41
C GLY A 96 -9.29 35.29 -39.81
N PHE A 97 -8.27 34.49 -40.13
CA PHE A 97 -6.92 34.72 -39.67
C PHE A 97 -6.21 35.71 -40.59
N THR A 98 -5.64 36.75 -40.02
CA THR A 98 -4.75 37.66 -40.76
C THR A 98 -3.33 37.10 -40.79
N ALA A 99 -2.64 37.22 -41.92
CA ALA A 99 -1.31 36.64 -42.18
C ALA A 99 -0.24 36.98 -41.12
N ASN A 100 -0.44 38.00 -40.29
CA ASN A 100 0.49 38.41 -39.23
C ASN A 100 0.40 37.59 -37.95
N PHE A 101 -0.60 36.73 -37.79
CA PHE A 101 -0.82 35.97 -36.56
C PHE A 101 -0.17 34.59 -36.57
N VAL A 102 -0.01 34.00 -37.74
CA VAL A 102 0.52 32.64 -37.87
C VAL A 102 2.05 32.60 -37.79
N ILE A 103 2.70 33.76 -37.93
CA ILE A 103 4.15 33.89 -38.03
C ILE A 103 4.64 34.88 -36.98
N ASP A 104 4.43 34.63 -35.70
CA ASP A 104 5.18 35.39 -34.73
C ASP A 104 6.57 34.77 -34.54
N THR A 105 7.49 35.38 -35.27
CA THR A 105 8.93 35.61 -34.96
C THR A 105 9.85 34.42 -34.65
N ALA A 106 9.37 33.31 -34.22
CA ALA A 106 10.22 32.14 -34.00
C ALA A 106 10.38 31.25 -35.24
N TRP A 107 9.46 31.36 -36.19
CA TRP A 107 9.41 30.52 -37.42
C TRP A 107 10.01 31.20 -38.66
N THR A 108 10.11 32.52 -38.66
CA THR A 108 10.62 33.28 -39.80
C THR A 108 12.12 33.13 -40.09
N ASN A 109 12.87 32.56 -39.11
CA ASN A 109 14.31 32.29 -39.27
C ASN A 109 14.66 30.83 -39.07
N ALA A 110 13.69 29.92 -39.02
CA ALA A 110 13.95 28.54 -38.69
C ALA A 110 14.09 27.65 -39.95
N GLU A 111 15.05 26.80 -39.91
CA GLU A 111 15.11 25.57 -40.64
C GLU A 111 13.80 24.78 -40.52
N LYS A 112 13.55 23.83 -41.46
CA LYS A 112 12.35 22.97 -41.44
C LYS A 112 11.98 22.47 -40.05
N PRO A 113 10.66 22.43 -39.66
CA PRO A 113 10.21 21.94 -38.38
C PRO A 113 10.80 20.59 -38.02
N SER A 114 11.43 20.49 -36.85
CA SER A 114 12.01 19.22 -36.37
C SER A 114 10.92 18.24 -35.89
N LYS A 115 11.27 16.96 -35.82
CA LYS A 115 10.40 15.92 -35.28
C LYS A 115 9.95 16.24 -33.85
N GLU A 116 10.84 16.77 -33.04
CA GLU A 116 10.57 17.16 -31.64
C GLU A 116 9.53 18.27 -31.56
N MET A 117 9.53 19.15 -32.50
CA MET A 117 8.54 20.23 -32.61
C MET A 117 7.15 19.67 -32.93
N TRP A 118 7.05 18.74 -33.84
CA TRP A 118 5.78 18.04 -34.11
C TRP A 118 5.27 17.29 -32.88
N VAL A 119 6.14 16.61 -32.12
CA VAL A 119 5.79 15.94 -30.87
C VAL A 119 5.20 16.93 -29.86
N SER A 120 5.81 18.11 -29.70
CA SER A 120 5.30 19.16 -28.81
C SER A 120 3.91 19.64 -29.22
N HIS A 121 3.65 19.78 -30.52
CA HIS A 121 2.33 20.18 -31.02
C HIS A 121 1.27 19.08 -30.85
N ILE A 122 1.66 17.82 -31.03
CA ILE A 122 0.79 16.66 -30.76
C ILE A 122 0.37 16.63 -29.29
N LEU A 123 1.32 16.82 -28.38
CA LEU A 123 1.06 16.89 -26.95
C LEU A 123 0.06 18.00 -26.61
N LEU A 124 0.23 19.20 -27.14
CA LEU A 124 -0.68 20.32 -26.91
C LEU A 124 -2.08 20.06 -27.47
N ASN A 125 -2.15 19.45 -28.64
CA ASN A 125 -3.44 19.07 -29.22
C ASN A 125 -4.13 17.95 -28.43
N ASP A 126 -3.39 16.96 -27.96
CA ASP A 126 -3.94 15.93 -27.06
C ASP A 126 -4.44 16.56 -25.78
N PHE A 127 -3.65 17.43 -25.17
CA PHE A 127 -3.98 18.13 -23.95
C PHE A 127 -5.33 18.86 -24.04
N GLN A 128 -5.55 19.55 -25.14
CA GLN A 128 -6.78 20.28 -25.40
C GLN A 128 -8.02 19.37 -25.53
N ASN A 129 -7.82 18.17 -26.06
CA ASN A 129 -8.90 17.25 -26.41
C ASN A 129 -9.08 16.11 -25.38
N ASN A 130 -8.28 16.07 -24.31
CA ASN A 130 -8.31 15.02 -23.31
C ASN A 130 -9.01 15.47 -22.03
N PRO A 131 -10.25 15.01 -21.75
CA PRO A 131 -11.00 15.43 -20.56
C PRO A 131 -10.28 15.10 -19.24
N ALA A 132 -9.49 14.02 -19.18
CA ALA A 132 -8.71 13.64 -18.00
C ALA A 132 -7.67 14.69 -17.60
N LEU A 133 -7.28 15.59 -18.52
CA LEU A 133 -6.28 16.63 -18.29
C LEU A 133 -6.90 17.99 -17.89
N THR A 134 -8.21 18.09 -17.77
CA THR A 134 -8.92 19.37 -17.53
C THR A 134 -8.42 20.09 -16.27
N ASN A 135 -8.12 19.37 -15.20
CA ASN A 135 -7.62 19.94 -13.95
C ASN A 135 -6.22 20.59 -14.09
N TYR A 136 -5.49 20.25 -15.14
CA TYR A 136 -4.14 20.73 -15.40
C TYR A 136 -4.08 21.87 -16.44
N PHE A 137 -5.22 22.33 -16.96
CA PHE A 137 -5.29 23.38 -17.99
C PHE A 137 -4.69 24.70 -17.54
N SER A 138 -4.67 24.98 -16.23
CA SER A 138 -4.02 26.17 -15.69
C SER A 138 -2.49 26.11 -15.75
N LEU A 139 -1.91 24.93 -15.93
CA LEU A 139 -0.46 24.71 -15.99
C LEU A 139 0.08 24.87 -17.41
N ILE A 140 -0.78 24.81 -18.43
CA ILE A 140 -0.37 24.84 -19.84
C ILE A 140 -1.16 25.92 -20.58
N PRO A 141 -0.54 26.64 -21.54
CA PRO A 141 -1.17 27.72 -22.30
C PRO A 141 -2.08 27.17 -23.41
N VAL A 142 -3.10 26.41 -23.03
CA VAL A 142 -4.06 25.83 -23.97
C VAL A 142 -4.76 26.91 -24.79
N LYS A 143 -5.07 28.05 -24.14
CA LYS A 143 -5.74 29.19 -24.80
C LYS A 143 -4.83 29.85 -25.84
N GLU A 144 -3.57 30.08 -25.51
CA GLU A 144 -2.59 30.64 -26.44
C GLU A 144 -2.34 29.73 -27.63
N PHE A 145 -2.35 28.41 -27.39
CA PHE A 145 -2.25 27.41 -28.46
C PHE A 145 -3.48 27.44 -29.38
N GLN A 146 -4.69 27.52 -28.80
CA GLN A 146 -5.94 27.67 -29.56
C GLN A 146 -5.94 28.93 -30.39
N ASP A 147 -5.51 30.04 -29.81
CA ASP A 147 -5.47 31.34 -30.47
C ASP A 147 -4.36 31.43 -31.53
N SER A 148 -3.32 30.58 -31.49
CA SER A 148 -2.21 30.56 -32.44
C SER A 148 -2.56 29.96 -33.82
N GLY A 149 -3.73 29.37 -33.97
CA GLY A 149 -4.11 28.69 -35.22
C GLY A 149 -3.44 27.34 -35.45
N MET A 150 -2.44 26.94 -34.63
CA MET A 150 -1.74 25.65 -34.75
C MET A 150 -2.68 24.46 -34.55
N GLY A 151 -3.68 24.59 -33.71
CA GLY A 151 -4.72 23.58 -33.55
C GLY A 151 -5.50 23.30 -34.85
N ILE A 152 -5.68 24.31 -35.69
CA ILE A 152 -6.32 24.18 -37.02
C ILE A 152 -5.43 23.40 -37.94
N VAL A 153 -4.11 23.70 -37.98
CA VAL A 153 -3.12 23.02 -38.82
C VAL A 153 -3.03 21.54 -38.43
N ILE A 154 -2.93 21.24 -37.15
CA ILE A 154 -2.86 19.85 -36.70
C ILE A 154 -4.15 19.09 -37.02
N ASN A 155 -5.32 19.69 -36.83
CA ASN A 155 -6.58 19.06 -37.21
C ASN A 155 -6.67 18.82 -38.74
N ALA A 156 -6.16 19.72 -39.58
CA ALA A 156 -6.09 19.52 -41.02
C ALA A 156 -5.15 18.36 -41.39
N ILE A 157 -3.98 18.25 -40.75
CA ILE A 157 -3.04 17.15 -40.91
C ILE A 157 -3.67 15.83 -40.48
N LYS A 158 -4.34 15.81 -39.32
CA LYS A 158 -5.09 14.66 -38.81
C LYS A 158 -6.12 14.16 -39.84
N GLN A 159 -6.89 15.07 -40.43
CA GLN A 159 -7.91 14.72 -41.38
C GLN A 159 -7.31 14.11 -42.65
N LYS A 160 -6.23 14.71 -43.20
CA LYS A 160 -5.52 14.16 -44.37
C LYS A 160 -4.90 12.78 -44.06
N SER A 161 -4.39 12.55 -42.86
CA SER A 161 -3.84 11.25 -42.44
C SER A 161 -4.90 10.15 -42.45
N ILE A 162 -6.12 10.46 -41.97
CA ILE A 162 -7.26 9.54 -41.96
C ILE A 162 -7.72 9.22 -43.39
N ASP A 163 -7.78 10.23 -44.27
CA ASP A 163 -8.20 10.07 -45.65
C ASP A 163 -7.23 9.22 -46.49
N HIS A 164 -5.93 9.25 -46.20
CA HIS A 164 -4.91 8.41 -46.83
C HIS A 164 -5.00 6.93 -46.42
N HIS A 165 -5.38 6.63 -45.20
CA HIS A 165 -5.52 5.26 -44.69
C HIS A 165 -6.81 4.56 -45.20
N SER A 166 -7.87 5.33 -45.49
CA SER A 166 -9.12 4.78 -46.04
C SER A 166 -8.99 4.31 -47.49
N SER A 167 -7.91 4.66 -48.19
CA SER A 167 -7.66 4.30 -49.60
C SER A 167 -6.68 3.14 -49.82
N ALA A 168 -5.98 2.67 -48.80
CA ALA A 168 -5.02 1.54 -48.88
C ALA A 168 -5.62 0.30 -48.20
N ALA A 169 -6.26 -0.55 -49.00
CA ALA A 169 -6.68 -1.88 -48.58
C ALA A 169 -5.46 -2.81 -48.52
N ASP A 170 -4.75 -2.84 -47.40
CA ASP A 170 -3.81 -3.91 -47.12
C ASP A 170 -3.90 -4.32 -45.65
N ASN A 171 -4.40 -5.54 -45.44
CA ASN A 171 -4.61 -6.19 -44.15
C ASN A 171 -3.28 -6.70 -43.58
N SER A 172 -2.50 -5.88 -42.90
CA SER A 172 -1.48 -6.37 -41.98
C SER A 172 -1.79 -5.91 -40.57
N GLU A 173 -2.01 -6.86 -39.66
CA GLU A 173 -2.37 -6.68 -38.25
C GLU A 173 -1.33 -5.93 -37.38
N ASN A 174 -0.34 -5.27 -38.00
CA ASN A 174 0.77 -4.60 -37.30
C ASN A 174 1.02 -3.14 -37.70
N ASP A 175 0.17 -2.50 -38.48
CA ASP A 175 0.29 -1.07 -38.72
C ASP A 175 -0.44 -0.32 -37.59
N ILE A 176 0.35 0.16 -36.64
CA ILE A 176 -0.12 1.09 -35.62
C ILE A 176 -0.58 2.35 -36.33
N ASP A 177 -1.88 2.49 -36.45
CA ASP A 177 -2.57 3.66 -36.96
C ASP A 177 -1.97 4.95 -36.39
N SER A 178 -2.04 6.03 -37.12
CA SER A 178 -1.40 7.31 -36.84
C SER A 178 -1.35 7.66 -35.34
N VAL A 179 -0.34 8.41 -34.89
CA VAL A 179 -0.19 8.91 -33.50
C VAL A 179 -1.52 9.40 -32.93
N PHE A 180 -2.36 10.01 -33.75
CA PHE A 180 -3.67 10.54 -33.31
C PHE A 180 -4.69 9.47 -32.96
N SER A 181 -4.74 8.34 -33.69
CA SER A 181 -5.66 7.25 -33.36
C SER A 181 -5.24 6.53 -32.08
N VAL A 182 -3.93 6.43 -31.84
CA VAL A 182 -3.40 5.91 -30.56
C VAL A 182 -3.81 6.82 -29.40
N LEU A 183 -3.62 8.13 -29.50
CA LEU A 183 -4.03 9.08 -28.45
C LEU A 183 -5.55 9.10 -28.27
N GLU A 184 -6.32 8.95 -29.34
CA GLU A 184 -7.77 8.82 -29.27
C GLU A 184 -8.19 7.52 -28.55
N SER A 185 -7.46 6.42 -28.75
CA SER A 185 -7.72 5.17 -28.03
C SER A 185 -7.51 5.31 -26.53
N LEU A 186 -6.53 6.09 -26.07
CA LEU A 186 -6.31 6.40 -24.65
C LEU A 186 -7.52 7.14 -24.06
N ARG A 187 -7.96 8.20 -24.73
CA ARG A 187 -9.12 9.00 -24.29
C ARG A 187 -10.42 8.20 -24.27
N ASN A 188 -10.60 7.32 -25.25
CA ASN A 188 -11.81 6.47 -25.32
C ASN A 188 -11.80 5.37 -24.25
N HIS A 189 -10.61 4.85 -23.90
CA HIS A 189 -10.47 3.84 -22.86
C HIS A 189 -10.75 4.42 -21.46
N ALA A 190 -10.17 5.58 -21.16
CA ALA A 190 -10.30 6.19 -19.84
C ALA A 190 -10.45 7.72 -19.93
N PRO A 191 -11.64 8.25 -20.29
CA PRO A 191 -11.82 9.66 -20.57
C PRO A 191 -11.62 10.59 -19.37
N ASN A 192 -11.71 10.09 -18.14
CA ASN A 192 -11.68 10.90 -16.92
C ASN A 192 -10.50 10.58 -16.00
N SER A 193 -9.58 9.70 -16.39
CA SER A 193 -8.50 9.22 -15.51
C SER A 193 -7.17 9.15 -16.25
N ILE A 194 -6.25 10.06 -15.88
CA ILE A 194 -4.86 9.99 -16.35
C ILE A 194 -4.20 8.68 -15.93
N MET A 195 -4.47 8.21 -14.72
CA MET A 195 -3.94 6.97 -14.18
C MET A 195 -4.28 5.78 -15.09
N ASP A 196 -5.56 5.63 -15.43
CA ASP A 196 -5.99 4.49 -16.24
C ASP A 196 -5.49 4.63 -17.69
N GLN A 197 -5.30 5.85 -18.22
CA GLN A 197 -4.63 6.06 -19.48
C GLN A 197 -3.16 5.63 -19.43
N ILE A 198 -2.46 5.93 -18.36
CA ILE A 198 -1.07 5.48 -18.15
C ILE A 198 -0.99 3.95 -18.06
N LEU A 199 -1.85 3.32 -17.26
CA LEU A 199 -1.90 1.86 -17.16
C LEU A 199 -2.17 1.20 -18.51
N PHE A 200 -3.10 1.71 -19.27
CA PHE A 200 -3.39 1.24 -20.63
C PHE A 200 -2.18 1.41 -21.58
N MET A 201 -1.45 2.53 -21.50
CA MET A 201 -0.22 2.72 -22.26
C MET A 201 0.85 1.69 -21.91
N THR A 202 1.02 1.39 -20.61
CA THR A 202 2.02 0.41 -20.17
C THR A 202 1.67 -1.00 -20.59
N GLU A 203 0.42 -1.37 -20.55
CA GLU A 203 -0.05 -2.68 -21.01
C GLU A 203 0.17 -2.88 -22.51
N LYS A 204 -0.23 -1.89 -23.32
CA LYS A 204 -0.14 -2.03 -24.80
C LYS A 204 1.23 -1.75 -25.38
N TRP A 205 1.98 -0.81 -24.82
CA TRP A 205 3.23 -0.29 -25.41
C TRP A 205 4.40 -0.28 -24.42
N GLY A 206 4.35 -1.08 -23.36
CA GLY A 206 5.38 -1.12 -22.33
C GLY A 206 6.80 -1.33 -22.85
N SER A 207 6.96 -2.12 -23.92
CA SER A 207 8.25 -2.36 -24.57
C SER A 207 8.90 -1.09 -25.18
N ILE A 208 8.10 -0.06 -25.50
CA ILE A 208 8.61 1.22 -26.03
C ILE A 208 9.24 2.05 -24.90
N PHE A 209 8.81 1.88 -23.67
CA PHE A 209 9.22 2.70 -22.54
C PHE A 209 10.55 2.24 -21.90
N GLY A 210 10.94 0.97 -22.07
CA GLY A 210 12.22 0.46 -21.59
C GLY A 210 12.45 0.70 -20.11
N ASP A 211 13.61 1.26 -19.74
CA ASP A 211 13.98 1.52 -18.33
C ASP A 211 13.06 2.52 -17.62
N ASP A 212 12.32 3.36 -18.35
CA ASP A 212 11.35 4.27 -17.76
C ASP A 212 10.13 3.54 -17.18
N LEU A 213 9.90 2.28 -17.55
CA LEU A 213 8.78 1.48 -17.02
C LEU A 213 8.91 1.28 -15.50
N ASN A 214 10.12 1.03 -14.99
CA ASN A 214 10.35 0.86 -13.57
C ASN A 214 10.13 2.17 -12.81
N ALA A 215 10.60 3.30 -13.33
CA ALA A 215 10.36 4.61 -12.75
C ALA A 215 8.86 4.94 -12.72
N LEU A 216 8.14 4.53 -13.77
CA LEU A 216 6.69 4.65 -13.87
C LEU A 216 5.97 3.90 -12.75
N LEU A 217 6.28 2.62 -12.54
CA LEU A 217 5.63 1.80 -11.53
C LEU A 217 5.80 2.39 -10.12
N ILE A 218 6.98 2.96 -9.83
CA ILE A 218 7.25 3.64 -8.55
C ILE A 218 6.34 4.86 -8.37
N LEU A 219 6.23 5.70 -9.39
CA LEU A 219 5.41 6.92 -9.31
C LEU A 219 3.91 6.63 -9.25
N LEU A 220 3.46 5.56 -9.90
CA LEU A 220 2.09 5.07 -9.78
C LEU A 220 1.79 4.56 -8.37
N ASP A 221 2.74 3.85 -7.76
CA ASP A 221 2.60 3.37 -6.38
C ASP A 221 2.60 4.54 -5.39
N GLU A 222 3.44 5.57 -5.60
CA GLU A 222 3.45 6.80 -4.80
C GLU A 222 2.09 7.52 -4.88
N TRP A 223 1.55 7.66 -6.08
CA TRP A 223 0.23 8.27 -6.27
C TRP A 223 -0.88 7.46 -5.57
N LYS A 224 -0.90 6.13 -5.73
CA LYS A 224 -1.85 5.26 -5.03
C LYS A 224 -1.75 5.40 -3.52
N ALA A 225 -0.53 5.50 -2.98
CA ALA A 225 -0.29 5.66 -1.56
C ALA A 225 -0.83 7.00 -1.03
N SER A 226 -0.61 8.11 -1.75
CA SER A 226 -1.06 9.45 -1.35
C SER A 226 -2.60 9.61 -1.38
N HIS A 227 -3.29 8.81 -2.21
CA HIS A 227 -4.76 8.85 -2.35
C HIS A 227 -5.52 7.80 -1.54
N LYS A 228 -4.82 6.96 -0.74
CA LYS A 228 -5.49 6.04 0.19
C LYS A 228 -6.21 6.81 1.28
N ILE A 229 -7.50 6.54 1.45
CA ILE A 229 -8.33 7.18 2.48
C ILE A 229 -7.91 6.66 3.86
N ARG A 230 -7.58 7.57 4.78
CA ARG A 230 -7.31 7.24 6.18
C ARG A 230 -8.63 6.85 6.88
N GLY A 231 -8.68 5.68 7.47
CA GLY A 231 -9.71 5.30 8.42
C GLY A 231 -10.98 4.66 7.88
N GLY A 232 -10.93 4.05 6.70
CA GLY A 232 -12.07 3.27 6.19
C GLY A 232 -11.65 1.85 5.77
N SER A 233 -12.16 0.83 6.43
CA SER A 233 -11.94 -0.58 6.11
C SER A 233 -12.70 -1.07 4.86
N ASN A 234 -13.04 -0.21 3.92
CA ASN A 234 -13.86 -0.54 2.76
C ASN A 234 -13.11 -0.60 1.43
N GLY A 235 -11.79 -0.81 1.45
CA GLY A 235 -11.08 -1.19 0.25
C GLY A 235 -11.49 -2.62 -0.15
N SER A 236 -12.06 -2.80 -1.34
CA SER A 236 -12.22 -4.16 -1.89
C SER A 236 -10.83 -4.73 -2.12
N VAL A 237 -10.39 -5.62 -1.24
CA VAL A 237 -9.25 -6.48 -1.51
C VAL A 237 -9.66 -7.41 -2.63
N GLU A 238 -8.86 -7.56 -3.67
CA GLU A 238 -8.98 -8.73 -4.54
C GLU A 238 -8.76 -9.96 -3.65
N THR A 239 -9.85 -10.60 -3.28
CA THR A 239 -9.80 -11.86 -2.56
C THR A 239 -9.18 -12.90 -3.48
N GLN A 240 -7.97 -13.34 -3.15
CA GLN A 240 -7.38 -14.45 -3.88
C GLN A 240 -8.17 -15.72 -3.61
N ASP A 241 -8.51 -16.41 -4.68
CA ASP A 241 -9.16 -17.72 -4.59
C ASP A 241 -8.16 -18.76 -4.07
N PHE A 242 -8.32 -19.14 -2.80
CA PHE A 242 -7.56 -20.21 -2.16
C PHE A 242 -8.17 -21.60 -2.38
N SER A 243 -9.29 -21.70 -3.07
CA SER A 243 -9.97 -22.98 -3.36
C SER A 243 -9.15 -23.92 -4.24
N THR A 244 -8.14 -23.42 -4.95
CA THR A 244 -7.24 -24.20 -5.80
C THR A 244 -6.03 -24.80 -5.07
N LEU A 245 -5.86 -24.50 -3.79
CA LEU A 245 -4.81 -25.13 -2.98
C LEU A 245 -5.22 -26.57 -2.66
N VAL A 246 -4.79 -27.50 -3.51
CA VAL A 246 -5.02 -28.95 -3.36
C VAL A 246 -4.03 -29.51 -2.32
N ASP A 247 -4.01 -28.96 -1.12
CA ASP A 247 -3.30 -29.55 0.00
C ASP A 247 -4.22 -30.56 0.71
N ALA A 248 -3.64 -31.67 1.15
CA ALA A 248 -4.36 -32.66 1.95
C ALA A 248 -4.93 -32.01 3.22
N GLU A 249 -6.09 -32.44 3.65
CA GLU A 249 -6.67 -32.05 4.94
C GLU A 249 -5.70 -32.39 6.07
N ASN A 250 -5.41 -31.41 6.92
CA ASN A 250 -4.47 -31.50 8.03
C ASN A 250 -5.07 -30.91 9.31
N TYR A 251 -6.22 -31.41 9.72
CA TYR A 251 -6.84 -30.98 10.97
C TYR A 251 -6.02 -31.44 12.19
N THR A 252 -5.67 -30.49 13.06
CA THR A 252 -5.11 -30.79 14.36
C THR A 252 -6.20 -31.28 15.31
N GLN A 253 -5.93 -32.34 16.07
CA GLN A 253 -6.88 -32.86 17.04
C GLN A 253 -6.93 -31.98 18.29
N ASP A 254 -8.15 -31.72 18.75
CA ASP A 254 -8.39 -30.99 19.98
C ASP A 254 -8.00 -31.79 21.20
N GLN A 255 -7.44 -31.15 22.21
CA GLN A 255 -7.42 -31.68 23.58
C GLN A 255 -8.83 -31.61 24.20
N ASN A 256 -9.12 -32.43 25.20
CA ASN A 256 -10.46 -32.59 25.76
C ASN A 256 -11.16 -31.30 26.20
N TRP A 257 -10.40 -30.26 26.58
CA TRP A 257 -10.96 -28.99 27.07
C TRP A 257 -11.24 -27.99 25.93
N MET A 258 -10.61 -28.13 24.78
CA MET A 258 -10.66 -27.14 23.67
C MET A 258 -12.06 -26.96 23.07
N PRO A 259 -12.87 -28.03 22.88
CA PRO A 259 -14.24 -27.88 22.35
C PRO A 259 -15.21 -27.16 23.29
N GLU A 260 -14.93 -27.17 24.59
CA GLU A 260 -15.80 -26.57 25.63
C GLU A 260 -15.35 -25.17 26.07
N LEU A 261 -14.32 -24.63 25.41
CA LEU A 261 -13.77 -23.33 25.75
C LEU A 261 -14.76 -22.20 25.46
N ILE A 262 -15.08 -21.41 26.51
CA ILE A 262 -15.81 -20.15 26.38
C ILE A 262 -14.89 -19.03 26.87
N LEU A 263 -14.49 -18.16 25.93
CA LEU A 263 -13.46 -17.17 26.13
C LEU A 263 -14.07 -15.79 26.44
N LEU A 264 -13.60 -15.15 27.52
CA LEU A 264 -13.90 -13.77 27.87
C LEU A 264 -12.68 -12.88 27.61
N ALA A 265 -12.83 -11.86 26.76
CA ALA A 265 -11.77 -10.88 26.51
C ALA A 265 -11.86 -9.68 27.46
N LYS A 266 -10.73 -9.25 27.98
CA LYS A 266 -10.58 -8.05 28.82
C LYS A 266 -9.33 -7.27 28.39
N ASN A 267 -9.47 -5.97 28.16
CA ASN A 267 -8.29 -5.09 28.12
C ASN A 267 -7.71 -5.00 29.55
N ALA A 268 -6.46 -5.42 29.71
CA ALA A 268 -5.84 -5.56 31.04
C ALA A 268 -5.90 -4.27 31.86
N TYR A 269 -5.48 -3.14 31.28
CA TYR A 269 -5.43 -1.86 31.99
C TYR A 269 -6.81 -1.31 32.34
N VAL A 270 -7.76 -1.38 31.42
CA VAL A 270 -9.14 -0.94 31.65
C VAL A 270 -9.80 -1.80 32.71
N TRP A 271 -9.59 -3.10 32.67
CA TRP A 271 -10.18 -4.02 33.62
C TRP A 271 -9.62 -3.82 35.02
N LEU A 272 -8.30 -3.67 35.20
CA LEU A 272 -7.68 -3.37 36.50
C LEU A 272 -8.21 -2.06 37.06
N HIS A 273 -8.41 -1.04 36.25
CA HIS A 273 -9.02 0.21 36.68
C HIS A 273 -10.48 0.01 37.16
N GLN A 274 -11.28 -0.73 36.38
CA GLN A 274 -12.66 -1.07 36.76
C GLN A 274 -12.72 -1.88 38.07
N LEU A 275 -11.79 -2.83 38.27
CA LEU A 275 -11.68 -3.59 39.51
C LEU A 275 -11.29 -2.71 40.67
N SER A 276 -10.37 -1.76 40.49
CA SER A 276 -9.99 -0.80 41.51
C SER A 276 -11.20 0.00 42.01
N GLN A 277 -12.07 0.44 41.09
CA GLN A 277 -13.30 1.14 41.42
C GLN A 277 -14.32 0.20 42.14
N LYS A 278 -14.52 -1.00 41.61
CA LYS A 278 -15.49 -1.98 42.12
C LYS A 278 -15.18 -2.39 43.56
N TYR A 279 -13.90 -2.62 43.85
CA TYR A 279 -13.45 -3.11 45.14
C TYR A 279 -12.95 -1.99 46.10
N ASN A 280 -12.94 -0.74 45.62
CA ASN A 280 -12.40 0.42 46.35
C ASN A 280 -10.98 0.18 46.90
N GLN A 281 -10.13 -0.45 46.07
CA GLN A 281 -8.74 -0.80 46.37
C GLN A 281 -7.87 -0.51 45.17
N GLU A 282 -6.58 -0.26 45.35
CA GLU A 282 -5.64 -0.11 44.27
C GLU A 282 -5.28 -1.47 43.68
N ILE A 283 -5.92 -1.79 42.54
CA ILE A 283 -5.67 -3.00 41.74
C ILE A 283 -5.04 -2.56 40.42
N ASN A 284 -3.72 -2.44 40.40
CA ASN A 284 -2.94 -1.93 39.25
C ASN A 284 -1.99 -2.96 38.66
N THR A 285 -1.90 -4.17 39.26
CA THR A 285 -1.07 -5.28 38.79
C THR A 285 -1.88 -6.58 38.76
N LEU A 286 -1.42 -7.56 37.94
CA LEU A 286 -2.14 -8.81 37.70
C LEU A 286 -2.32 -9.67 38.97
N ASP A 287 -1.33 -9.68 39.84
CA ASP A 287 -1.37 -10.41 41.14
C ASP A 287 -2.44 -9.91 42.11
N LYS A 288 -2.83 -8.63 41.95
CA LYS A 288 -3.86 -8.02 42.82
C LYS A 288 -5.29 -8.30 42.38
N ILE A 289 -5.51 -8.95 41.24
CA ILE A 289 -6.85 -9.34 40.82
C ILE A 289 -7.48 -10.24 41.90
N PRO A 290 -8.66 -9.89 42.44
CA PRO A 290 -9.30 -10.68 43.47
C PRO A 290 -9.76 -12.03 42.94
N ILE A 291 -9.59 -13.09 43.79
CA ILE A 291 -10.05 -14.44 43.42
C ILE A 291 -11.58 -14.47 43.29
N GLU A 292 -12.29 -13.66 44.02
CA GLU A 292 -13.74 -13.51 43.96
C GLU A 292 -14.22 -13.07 42.57
N GLU A 293 -13.46 -12.21 41.91
CA GLU A 293 -13.80 -11.79 40.55
C GLU A 293 -13.65 -12.93 39.57
N LEU A 294 -12.60 -13.74 39.71
CA LEU A 294 -12.38 -14.93 38.88
C LEU A 294 -13.45 -16.01 39.12
N GLN A 295 -13.90 -16.16 40.37
CA GLN A 295 -15.02 -17.05 40.74
C GLN A 295 -16.33 -16.57 40.09
N ILE A 296 -16.60 -15.27 40.05
CA ILE A 296 -17.76 -14.72 39.35
C ILE A 296 -17.70 -15.06 37.87
N ILE A 297 -16.56 -14.83 37.20
CA ILE A 297 -16.34 -15.15 35.77
C ILE A 297 -16.59 -16.65 35.53
N ALA A 298 -15.98 -17.53 36.34
CA ALA A 298 -16.18 -18.97 36.20
C ALA A 298 -17.64 -19.39 36.43
N SER A 299 -18.34 -18.78 37.42
CA SER A 299 -19.75 -19.06 37.70
C SER A 299 -20.69 -18.67 36.55
N GLN A 300 -20.27 -17.73 35.71
CA GLN A 300 -20.98 -17.32 34.51
C GLN A 300 -20.73 -18.27 33.30
N GLY A 301 -19.90 -19.29 33.48
CA GLY A 301 -19.60 -20.31 32.49
C GLY A 301 -18.38 -20.03 31.63
N PHE A 302 -17.62 -18.96 31.88
CA PHE A 302 -16.37 -18.71 31.16
C PHE A 302 -15.26 -19.62 31.68
N SER A 303 -14.59 -20.31 30.76
CA SER A 303 -13.46 -21.21 31.04
C SER A 303 -12.11 -20.70 30.51
N GLY A 304 -12.12 -19.58 29.80
CA GLY A 304 -10.92 -18.88 29.32
C GLY A 304 -10.99 -17.38 29.57
N LEU A 305 -9.86 -16.78 29.90
CA LEU A 305 -9.71 -15.34 30.09
C LEU A 305 -8.59 -14.84 29.17
N TRP A 306 -8.98 -14.07 28.19
CA TRP A 306 -8.06 -13.43 27.25
C TRP A 306 -7.78 -12.00 27.71
N LEU A 307 -6.51 -11.75 28.04
CA LEU A 307 -6.04 -10.44 28.50
C LEU A 307 -5.34 -9.72 27.35
N ILE A 308 -5.99 -8.67 26.83
CA ILE A 308 -5.46 -7.84 25.76
C ILE A 308 -4.50 -6.81 26.35
N GLY A 309 -3.31 -6.71 25.75
CA GLY A 309 -2.33 -5.69 26.10
C GLY A 309 -1.44 -6.02 27.29
N LEU A 310 -1.12 -7.30 27.47
CA LEU A 310 -0.21 -7.77 28.52
C LEU A 310 1.25 -7.42 28.27
N TRP A 311 1.65 -7.35 27.00
CA TRP A 311 3.03 -7.24 26.58
C TRP A 311 3.58 -5.82 26.71
N GLU A 312 4.91 -5.70 26.78
CA GLU A 312 5.59 -4.41 26.78
C GLU A 312 5.32 -3.65 25.47
N ARG A 313 4.80 -2.43 25.57
CA ARG A 313 4.34 -1.61 24.46
C ARG A 313 5.36 -0.55 24.05
N SER A 314 5.20 -0.04 22.85
CA SER A 314 5.99 1.01 22.24
C SER A 314 5.76 2.40 22.86
N GLU A 315 6.81 3.03 23.34
CA GLU A 315 6.76 4.45 23.72
C GLU A 315 6.69 5.37 22.48
N ALA A 316 7.28 4.95 21.37
CA ALA A 316 7.20 5.68 20.10
C ALA A 316 5.76 5.70 19.57
N SER A 317 5.00 4.58 19.65
CA SER A 317 3.58 4.52 19.29
C SER A 317 2.75 5.55 20.06
N LYS A 318 3.00 5.68 21.37
CA LYS A 318 2.35 6.67 22.21
C LYS A 318 2.65 8.09 21.74
N LYS A 319 3.93 8.42 21.53
CA LYS A 319 4.36 9.74 21.04
C LYS A 319 3.72 10.09 19.69
N ILE A 320 3.75 9.18 18.73
CA ILE A 320 3.15 9.38 17.40
C ILE A 320 1.67 9.75 17.52
N LYS A 321 0.90 9.05 18.35
CA LYS A 321 -0.54 9.33 18.55
C LYS A 321 -0.78 10.66 19.25
N GLN A 322 0.06 11.02 20.20
CA GLN A 322 -0.03 12.30 20.92
C GLN A 322 0.27 13.47 19.97
N ASP A 323 1.29 13.36 19.13
CA ASP A 323 1.65 14.36 18.10
C ASP A 323 0.57 14.51 17.03
N CYS A 324 -0.14 13.43 16.72
CA CYS A 324 -1.28 13.45 15.78
C CYS A 324 -2.58 14.02 16.39
N GLY A 325 -2.50 14.63 17.56
CA GLY A 325 -3.62 15.39 18.16
C GLY A 325 -4.44 14.65 19.22
N ASN A 326 -3.96 13.52 19.72
CA ASN A 326 -4.57 12.80 20.83
C ASN A 326 -3.63 12.79 22.07
N PRO A 327 -3.60 13.86 22.87
CA PRO A 327 -2.64 14.01 23.98
C PRO A 327 -2.81 12.96 25.09
N GLU A 328 -3.97 12.33 25.20
CA GLU A 328 -4.26 11.27 26.20
C GLU A 328 -4.02 9.87 25.64
N ALA A 329 -3.53 9.74 24.40
CA ALA A 329 -3.31 8.44 23.79
C ALA A 329 -2.23 7.64 24.53
N GLU A 330 -2.52 6.37 24.73
CA GLU A 330 -1.56 5.34 25.14
C GLU A 330 -1.06 4.56 23.90
N ALA A 331 0.03 3.83 24.08
CA ALA A 331 0.57 2.96 23.04
C ALA A 331 -0.44 1.89 22.61
N SER A 332 -0.42 1.51 21.34
CA SER A 332 -1.24 0.41 20.83
C SER A 332 -0.96 -0.88 21.58
N ALA A 333 -2.01 -1.66 21.84
CA ALA A 333 -1.88 -3.00 22.41
C ALA A 333 -1.15 -3.97 21.44
N TYR A 334 -1.07 -3.61 20.15
CA TYR A 334 -0.48 -4.39 19.06
C TYR A 334 0.86 -3.82 18.55
N ALA A 335 1.30 -2.66 19.05
CA ALA A 335 2.65 -2.15 18.82
C ALA A 335 3.57 -2.63 19.95
N LEU A 336 4.08 -3.85 19.82
CA LEU A 336 4.83 -4.54 20.86
C LEU A 336 6.32 -4.26 20.77
N LYS A 337 6.89 -3.81 21.87
CA LYS A 337 8.33 -3.64 22.02
C LYS A 337 9.04 -4.99 22.14
N ARG A 338 8.48 -5.87 22.97
CA ARG A 338 8.94 -7.26 23.22
C ARG A 338 7.85 -8.10 23.88
N TYR A 339 8.03 -9.42 23.89
CA TYR A 339 7.12 -10.37 24.53
C TYR A 339 7.51 -10.62 26.00
N ASP A 340 7.62 -9.54 26.77
CA ASP A 340 7.69 -9.55 28.22
C ASP A 340 6.41 -8.96 28.81
N ILE A 341 5.97 -9.49 29.95
CA ILE A 341 4.83 -8.90 30.66
C ILE A 341 5.20 -7.48 31.11
N ALA A 342 4.38 -6.52 30.74
CA ALA A 342 4.64 -5.12 31.00
C ALA A 342 4.93 -4.85 32.48
N ASP A 343 6.00 -4.12 32.80
CA ASP A 343 6.40 -3.79 34.16
C ASP A 343 5.26 -3.13 34.94
N ARG A 344 4.47 -2.29 34.27
CA ARG A 344 3.27 -1.65 34.83
C ARG A 344 2.18 -2.64 35.27
N LEU A 345 2.21 -3.88 34.79
CA LEU A 345 1.28 -4.96 35.16
C LEU A 345 1.87 -5.91 36.24
N GLY A 346 3.11 -5.68 36.66
CA GLY A 346 3.80 -6.42 37.71
C GLY A 346 4.64 -7.60 37.22
N ASN A 347 5.03 -7.59 35.94
CA ASN A 347 5.93 -8.52 35.28
C ASN A 347 5.48 -10.01 35.33
N TRP A 348 6.39 -10.93 35.03
CA TRP A 348 6.15 -12.39 35.01
C TRP A 348 5.73 -12.97 36.36
N GLU A 349 6.21 -12.40 37.48
CA GLU A 349 5.84 -12.87 38.83
C GLU A 349 4.35 -12.64 39.10
N ALA A 350 3.85 -11.45 38.79
CA ALA A 350 2.43 -11.13 38.94
C ALA A 350 1.54 -12.00 38.03
N LEU A 351 2.01 -12.31 36.80
CA LEU A 351 1.31 -13.24 35.90
C LEU A 351 1.23 -14.64 36.51
N GLN A 352 2.30 -15.18 37.09
CA GLN A 352 2.29 -16.51 37.69
C GLN A 352 1.31 -16.61 38.86
N ILE A 353 1.20 -15.55 39.67
CA ILE A 353 0.21 -15.47 40.75
C ILE A 353 -1.21 -15.47 40.18
N LEU A 354 -1.49 -14.66 39.17
CA LEU A 354 -2.78 -14.68 38.49
C LEU A 354 -3.09 -16.04 37.86
N LYS A 355 -2.12 -16.67 37.18
CA LYS A 355 -2.26 -18.00 36.59
C LYS A 355 -2.67 -19.06 37.61
N SER A 356 -2.05 -19.02 38.79
CA SER A 356 -2.42 -19.91 39.92
C SER A 356 -3.85 -19.69 40.37
N LYS A 357 -4.27 -18.43 40.58
CA LYS A 357 -5.65 -18.10 40.93
C LYS A 357 -6.67 -18.54 39.86
N CYS A 358 -6.34 -18.38 38.58
CA CYS A 358 -7.18 -18.83 37.48
C CYS A 358 -7.33 -20.36 37.47
N GLN A 359 -6.24 -21.09 37.73
CA GLN A 359 -6.25 -22.56 37.79
C GLN A 359 -7.16 -23.07 38.95
N GLU A 360 -7.17 -22.40 40.10
CA GLU A 360 -8.04 -22.76 41.24
C GLU A 360 -9.54 -22.72 40.88
N VAL A 361 -9.94 -21.85 39.95
CA VAL A 361 -11.33 -21.68 39.51
C VAL A 361 -11.63 -22.30 38.14
N GLY A 362 -10.67 -23.00 37.54
CA GLY A 362 -10.84 -23.69 36.25
C GLY A 362 -10.78 -22.78 35.03
N ILE A 363 -10.20 -21.58 35.13
CA ILE A 363 -10.01 -20.64 34.03
C ILE A 363 -8.61 -20.82 33.41
N LYS A 364 -8.52 -20.90 32.09
CA LYS A 364 -7.27 -20.88 31.33
C LYS A 364 -6.98 -19.46 30.82
N LEU A 365 -5.72 -19.03 30.91
CA LEU A 365 -5.31 -17.73 30.38
C LEU A 365 -5.07 -17.81 28.89
N ALA A 366 -5.44 -16.75 28.17
CA ALA A 366 -5.15 -16.54 26.76
C ALA A 366 -4.40 -15.22 26.55
N SER A 367 -3.57 -15.18 25.51
CA SER A 367 -2.81 -14.00 25.10
C SER A 367 -2.84 -13.80 23.59
N ASP A 368 -2.63 -12.54 23.18
CA ASP A 368 -2.32 -12.20 21.79
C ASP A 368 -0.88 -12.56 21.44
N MET A 369 -0.68 -12.85 20.18
CA MET A 369 0.59 -12.81 19.50
C MET A 369 0.45 -12.04 18.19
N VAL A 370 1.36 -11.11 17.91
CA VAL A 370 1.38 -10.23 16.73
C VAL A 370 2.55 -10.66 15.85
N PRO A 371 2.38 -11.66 14.98
CA PRO A 371 3.50 -12.23 14.23
C PRO A 371 3.96 -11.36 13.08
N ASN A 372 3.07 -10.54 12.50
CA ASN A 372 3.35 -9.78 11.28
C ASN A 372 4.42 -8.69 11.46
N HIS A 373 4.46 -8.06 12.62
CA HIS A 373 5.31 -6.89 12.86
C HIS A 373 5.70 -6.79 14.33
N THR A 374 6.69 -5.96 14.60
CA THR A 374 7.00 -5.45 15.94
C THR A 374 6.64 -3.97 16.00
N ALA A 375 6.76 -3.35 17.18
CA ALA A 375 6.72 -1.90 17.27
C ALA A 375 7.89 -1.25 16.52
N ILE A 376 7.70 0.00 16.10
CA ILE A 376 8.74 0.82 15.45
C ILE A 376 10.00 0.96 16.31
N ASP A 377 9.86 1.00 17.65
CA ASP A 377 10.94 1.02 18.64
C ASP A 377 11.14 -0.34 19.32
N GLY A 378 10.69 -1.42 18.69
CA GLY A 378 10.89 -2.79 19.17
C GLY A 378 12.36 -3.17 19.30
N ASP A 379 12.68 -4.03 20.27
CA ASP A 379 14.07 -4.44 20.54
C ASP A 379 14.74 -5.00 19.28
N TRP A 380 14.01 -5.76 18.45
CA TRP A 380 14.56 -6.26 17.18
C TRP A 380 14.84 -5.16 16.16
N VAL A 381 14.08 -4.06 16.13
CA VAL A 381 14.37 -2.91 15.26
C VAL A 381 15.71 -2.27 15.66
N LEU A 382 15.97 -2.21 16.95
CA LEU A 382 17.20 -1.60 17.47
C LEU A 382 18.42 -2.50 17.27
N GLU A 383 18.29 -3.81 17.56
CA GLU A 383 19.38 -4.77 17.66
C GLU A 383 19.59 -5.59 16.37
N HIS A 384 18.51 -5.91 15.64
CA HIS A 384 18.48 -6.80 14.49
C HIS A 384 17.71 -6.21 13.28
N PRO A 385 18.14 -5.04 12.75
CA PRO A 385 17.42 -4.37 11.67
C PRO A 385 17.36 -5.17 10.36
N GLU A 386 18.22 -6.18 10.19
CA GLU A 386 18.21 -7.13 9.05
C GLU A 386 17.01 -8.08 9.06
N ARG A 387 16.22 -8.11 10.13
CA ARG A 387 15.00 -8.92 10.25
C ARG A 387 13.78 -8.29 9.58
N PHE A 388 13.92 -7.07 9.09
CA PHE A 388 12.79 -6.29 8.59
C PHE A 388 12.85 -6.06 7.09
N VAL A 389 11.67 -5.99 6.47
CA VAL A 389 11.55 -5.54 5.09
C VAL A 389 12.04 -4.09 5.01
N SER A 390 13.15 -3.85 4.32
CA SER A 390 13.81 -2.54 4.32
C SER A 390 14.55 -2.24 3.02
N THR A 391 14.92 -0.97 2.83
CA THR A 391 15.74 -0.47 1.73
C THR A 391 16.86 0.42 2.27
N GLN A 392 17.94 0.57 1.49
CA GLN A 392 19.06 1.45 1.83
C GLN A 392 18.81 2.92 1.46
N GLU A 393 17.83 3.15 0.58
CA GLU A 393 17.42 4.48 0.14
C GLU A 393 15.91 4.65 0.34
N PRO A 394 15.41 5.89 0.48
CA PRO A 394 13.97 6.12 0.55
C PRO A 394 13.27 5.52 -0.67
N PRO A 395 12.14 4.84 -0.50
CA PRO A 395 11.41 4.25 -1.62
C PRO A 395 10.91 5.30 -2.61
N PHE A 396 10.61 6.50 -2.13
CA PHE A 396 10.17 7.63 -2.93
C PHE A 396 11.09 8.84 -2.72
N PRO A 397 11.49 9.52 -3.82
CA PRO A 397 12.33 10.69 -3.74
C PRO A 397 11.71 11.90 -3.03
N SER A 398 10.37 11.93 -2.92
CA SER A 398 9.60 12.95 -2.19
C SER A 398 9.74 12.82 -0.66
N TYR A 399 10.10 11.63 -0.17
CA TYR A 399 10.17 11.37 1.27
C TYR A 399 11.28 12.17 1.95
N SER A 400 10.93 12.72 3.11
CA SER A 400 11.85 13.45 3.99
C SER A 400 11.63 13.01 5.45
N PHE A 401 12.70 13.10 6.24
CA PHE A 401 12.75 12.61 7.61
C PHE A 401 13.43 13.67 8.48
N SER A 402 12.82 14.85 8.54
CA SER A 402 13.36 16.02 9.27
C SER A 402 12.82 16.14 10.70
N GLY A 403 11.87 15.29 11.07
CA GLY A 403 11.28 15.23 12.40
C GLY A 403 12.30 14.90 13.50
N TYR A 404 11.85 14.89 14.74
CA TYR A 404 12.70 14.55 15.88
C TYR A 404 12.88 13.03 16.02
N ASN A 405 13.91 12.60 16.75
CA ASN A 405 14.12 11.19 17.08
C ASN A 405 12.99 10.70 18.01
N LEU A 406 12.27 9.67 17.58
CA LEU A 406 11.14 9.09 18.33
C LEU A 406 11.56 8.44 19.65
N ILE A 407 12.83 8.06 19.78
CA ILE A 407 13.37 7.38 20.95
C ILE A 407 14.48 8.20 21.61
N ASP A 408 14.62 8.03 22.90
CA ASP A 408 15.75 8.58 23.67
C ASP A 408 16.90 7.55 23.69
N ASN A 409 17.67 7.53 22.60
CA ASN A 409 18.77 6.60 22.39
C ASN A 409 19.93 7.33 21.71
N GLU A 410 21.11 7.29 22.30
CA GLU A 410 22.30 7.98 21.76
C GLU A 410 22.92 7.27 20.55
N LYS A 411 22.65 5.97 20.36
CA LYS A 411 23.23 5.15 19.31
C LYS A 411 22.31 5.01 18.10
N ILE A 412 21.02 4.94 18.31
CA ILE A 412 20.03 4.70 17.28
C ILE A 412 19.04 5.87 17.18
N GLY A 413 18.81 6.33 15.96
CA GLY A 413 17.76 7.30 15.65
C GLY A 413 16.62 6.66 14.84
N LEU A 414 15.39 6.96 15.22
CA LEU A 414 14.17 6.55 14.50
C LEU A 414 13.36 7.79 14.12
N TYR A 415 13.05 7.92 12.84
CA TYR A 415 12.38 9.08 12.28
C TYR A 415 11.20 8.65 11.41
N LEU A 416 10.04 9.18 11.72
CA LEU A 416 8.87 9.01 10.86
C LEU A 416 9.01 9.89 9.62
N GLU A 417 8.39 9.48 8.53
CA GLU A 417 8.34 10.27 7.31
C GLU A 417 7.48 11.55 7.53
N ASP A 418 7.94 12.71 7.06
CA ASP A 418 7.38 14.01 7.43
C ASP A 418 5.93 14.21 6.97
N HIS A 419 5.53 13.63 5.83
CA HIS A 419 4.17 13.74 5.29
C HIS A 419 3.12 12.99 6.13
N TYR A 420 3.55 12.07 7.00
CA TYR A 420 2.64 11.44 7.96
C TYR A 420 2.03 12.46 8.93
N TYR A 421 2.84 13.38 9.46
CA TYR A 421 2.37 14.41 10.38
C TYR A 421 1.44 15.42 9.72
N SER A 422 1.69 15.76 8.46
CA SER A 422 0.81 16.63 7.66
C SER A 422 -0.42 15.92 7.10
N GLN A 423 -0.49 14.58 7.25
CA GLN A 423 -1.55 13.73 6.72
C GLN A 423 -1.70 13.79 5.19
N SER A 424 -0.63 14.11 4.49
CA SER A 424 -0.60 14.26 3.03
C SER A 424 -0.09 13.03 2.28
N ASP A 425 0.47 12.04 2.98
CA ASP A 425 0.91 10.75 2.41
C ASP A 425 0.71 9.60 3.39
N ALA A 426 0.69 8.38 2.87
CA ALA A 426 0.59 7.16 3.65
C ALA A 426 1.83 6.86 4.49
N SER A 427 3.01 7.38 4.06
CA SER A 427 4.29 7.21 4.73
C SER A 427 4.63 5.74 4.99
N VAL A 428 4.98 5.01 3.91
CA VAL A 428 5.11 3.54 3.96
C VAL A 428 6.34 3.03 4.71
N VAL A 429 7.32 3.89 4.99
CA VAL A 429 8.55 3.54 5.71
C VAL A 429 8.88 4.57 6.79
N PHE A 430 9.65 4.15 7.77
CA PHE A 430 10.38 5.02 8.69
C PHE A 430 11.89 4.86 8.50
N LYS A 431 12.65 5.86 8.91
CA LYS A 431 14.11 5.86 8.82
C LYS A 431 14.72 5.43 10.15
N ARG A 432 15.60 4.40 10.12
CA ARG A 432 16.48 4.02 11.21
C ARG A 432 17.92 4.43 10.87
N VAL A 433 18.63 5.04 11.81
CA VAL A 433 20.04 5.41 11.69
C VAL A 433 20.81 4.83 12.86
N ASP A 434 21.88 4.16 12.59
CA ASP A 434 22.89 3.80 13.58
C ASP A 434 24.00 4.86 13.54
N PHE A 435 24.14 5.64 14.62
CA PHE A 435 25.09 6.75 14.68
C PHE A 435 26.55 6.29 14.87
N GLU A 436 26.77 5.06 15.33
CA GLU A 436 28.11 4.51 15.53
C GLU A 436 28.68 3.97 14.20
N THR A 437 27.85 3.27 13.42
CA THR A 437 28.27 2.64 12.16
C THR A 437 27.95 3.48 10.92
N GLY A 438 27.00 4.40 11.03
CA GLY A 438 26.46 5.16 9.91
C GLY A 438 25.46 4.37 9.07
N ASP A 439 25.10 3.12 9.46
CA ASP A 439 24.09 2.33 8.77
C ASP A 439 22.74 3.06 8.81
N THR A 440 22.17 3.23 7.64
CA THR A 440 20.86 3.88 7.48
C THR A 440 19.95 2.96 6.70
N ARG A 441 18.76 2.68 7.27
CA ARG A 441 17.73 1.84 6.66
C ARG A 441 16.38 2.51 6.69
N TYR A 442 15.62 2.26 5.64
CA TYR A 442 14.22 2.66 5.52
C TYR A 442 13.38 1.39 5.65
N ILE A 443 12.84 1.19 6.85
CA ILE A 443 12.10 -0.01 7.23
C ILE A 443 10.62 0.22 6.93
N TYR A 444 9.98 -0.76 6.29
CA TYR A 444 8.55 -0.68 6.00
C TYR A 444 7.72 -0.87 7.26
N HIS A 445 6.66 -0.09 7.36
CA HIS A 445 5.61 -0.31 8.35
C HIS A 445 4.82 -1.57 8.05
N GLY A 446 4.25 -2.20 9.07
CA GLY A 446 3.31 -3.31 8.90
C GLY A 446 2.10 -2.89 8.06
N ASN A 447 1.63 -3.79 7.21
CA ASN A 447 0.50 -3.53 6.32
C ASN A 447 -0.17 -4.85 5.90
N ASP A 448 -1.48 -4.83 5.74
CA ASP A 448 -2.28 -5.95 5.26
C ASP A 448 -2.70 -5.83 3.78
N GLY A 449 -2.31 -4.74 3.13
CA GLY A 449 -2.66 -4.44 1.74
C GLY A 449 -4.01 -3.76 1.55
N THR A 450 -4.80 -3.58 2.59
CA THR A 450 -6.17 -3.02 2.49
C THR A 450 -6.27 -1.56 2.89
N THR A 451 -5.43 -1.14 3.83
CA THR A 451 -5.51 0.16 4.49
C THR A 451 -4.17 0.89 4.45
N MET A 452 -4.14 2.00 5.16
CA MET A 452 -2.90 2.71 5.46
C MET A 452 -1.94 1.83 6.24
N PRO A 453 -0.63 1.99 6.06
CA PRO A 453 0.36 1.32 6.90
C PRO A 453 0.14 1.60 8.38
N TRP A 454 0.44 0.63 9.23
CA TRP A 454 0.43 0.80 10.68
C TRP A 454 1.71 1.51 11.12
N ASN A 455 1.69 2.85 11.12
CA ASN A 455 2.89 3.70 11.23
C ASN A 455 3.63 3.61 12.58
N ASP A 456 3.10 2.89 13.56
CA ASP A 456 3.75 2.56 14.81
C ASP A 456 4.39 1.16 14.83
N SER A 457 4.49 0.52 13.67
CA SER A 457 4.98 -0.85 13.49
C SER A 457 6.14 -0.97 12.49
N ALA A 458 6.84 -2.10 12.52
CA ALA A 458 7.93 -2.48 11.62
C ALA A 458 7.68 -3.89 11.06
N GLN A 459 7.63 -4.02 9.74
CA GLN A 459 7.29 -5.26 9.04
C GLN A 459 8.43 -6.27 9.07
N LEU A 460 8.17 -7.46 9.59
CA LEU A 460 9.12 -8.59 9.58
C LEU A 460 9.26 -9.18 8.17
N ASP A 461 10.48 -9.62 7.83
CA ASP A 461 10.80 -10.23 6.55
C ASP A 461 10.86 -11.77 6.65
N LEU A 462 9.80 -12.45 6.26
CA LEU A 462 9.73 -13.92 6.28
C LEU A 462 10.62 -14.62 5.24
N LEU A 463 11.21 -13.91 4.28
CA LEU A 463 12.21 -14.53 3.40
C LEU A 463 13.49 -14.87 4.16
N ASN A 464 13.77 -14.16 5.25
CA ASN A 464 14.90 -14.48 6.11
C ASN A 464 14.57 -15.69 7.01
N PRO A 465 15.29 -16.82 6.89
CA PRO A 465 15.04 -18.02 7.71
C PRO A 465 15.29 -17.77 9.21
N ASP A 466 16.23 -16.90 9.57
CA ASP A 466 16.50 -16.56 10.96
C ASP A 466 15.33 -15.84 11.62
N VAL A 467 14.57 -15.05 10.83
CA VAL A 467 13.33 -14.41 11.30
C VAL A 467 12.27 -15.44 11.58
N ARG A 468 12.08 -16.42 10.67
CA ARG A 468 11.09 -17.48 10.86
C ARG A 468 11.37 -18.30 12.13
N GLU A 469 12.63 -18.72 12.33
CA GLU A 469 13.00 -19.47 13.53
C GLU A 469 12.86 -18.63 14.81
N ALA A 470 13.37 -17.40 14.83
CA ALA A 470 13.24 -16.52 16.00
C ALA A 470 11.78 -16.23 16.36
N LEU A 471 10.91 -16.13 15.35
CA LEU A 471 9.47 -15.93 15.57
C LEU A 471 8.81 -17.20 16.11
N ILE A 472 9.18 -18.39 15.61
CA ILE A 472 8.70 -19.67 16.14
C ILE A 472 9.15 -19.85 17.60
N GLU A 473 10.41 -19.55 17.94
CA GLU A 473 10.89 -19.59 19.32
C GLU A 473 10.10 -18.64 20.22
N THR A 474 9.76 -17.43 19.73
CA THR A 474 8.90 -16.49 20.46
C THR A 474 7.49 -17.03 20.65
N ILE A 475 6.90 -17.67 19.63
CA ILE A 475 5.59 -18.34 19.74
C ILE A 475 5.64 -19.47 20.79
N LEU A 476 6.67 -20.29 20.79
CA LEU A 476 6.86 -21.35 21.79
C LEU A 476 7.02 -20.78 23.21
N HIS A 477 7.76 -19.67 23.36
CA HIS A 477 7.87 -18.97 24.65
C HIS A 477 6.49 -18.49 25.14
N VAL A 478 5.68 -17.91 24.26
CA VAL A 478 4.31 -17.51 24.63
C VAL A 478 3.46 -18.74 24.98
N ALA A 479 3.54 -19.80 24.20
CA ALA A 479 2.79 -21.06 24.40
C ALA A 479 3.12 -21.77 25.75
N GLN A 480 4.36 -21.69 26.21
CA GLN A 480 4.75 -22.20 27.54
C GLN A 480 4.00 -21.51 28.68
N ASN A 481 3.60 -20.26 28.47
CA ASN A 481 2.96 -19.44 29.49
C ASN A 481 1.44 -19.36 29.36
N PHE A 482 0.94 -19.46 28.11
CA PHE A 482 -0.48 -19.33 27.78
C PHE A 482 -0.96 -20.53 26.96
N PRO A 483 -1.89 -21.35 27.50
CA PRO A 483 -2.45 -22.48 26.78
C PRO A 483 -3.38 -22.09 25.62
N ILE A 484 -3.68 -20.79 25.45
CA ILE A 484 -4.50 -20.27 24.37
C ILE A 484 -3.76 -19.07 23.76
N ILE A 485 -3.47 -19.11 22.45
CA ILE A 485 -2.84 -18.01 21.72
C ILE A 485 -3.77 -17.57 20.61
N ARG A 486 -4.10 -16.29 20.59
CA ARG A 486 -4.75 -15.63 19.44
C ARG A 486 -3.67 -14.94 18.60
N PHE A 487 -3.57 -15.31 17.34
CA PHE A 487 -2.67 -14.69 16.38
C PHE A 487 -3.36 -13.52 15.68
N ASP A 488 -2.86 -12.33 15.93
CA ASP A 488 -3.29 -11.08 15.30
C ASP A 488 -2.92 -11.07 13.83
N ALA A 489 -3.86 -10.68 12.96
CA ALA A 489 -3.67 -10.55 11.52
C ALA A 489 -2.92 -11.75 10.88
N ALA A 490 -3.22 -12.98 11.31
CA ALA A 490 -2.50 -14.19 10.90
C ALA A 490 -2.46 -14.41 9.37
N MET A 491 -3.49 -13.94 8.65
CA MET A 491 -3.59 -14.07 7.20
C MET A 491 -2.46 -13.33 6.46
N THR A 492 -1.89 -12.27 7.05
CA THR A 492 -0.82 -11.48 6.42
C THR A 492 0.46 -12.30 6.20
N PHE A 493 0.67 -13.32 7.01
CA PHE A 493 1.82 -14.23 6.97
C PHE A 493 1.56 -15.55 6.24
N ALA A 494 0.35 -15.80 5.72
CA ALA A 494 0.15 -16.91 4.80
C ALA A 494 1.06 -16.69 3.56
N LYS A 495 1.85 -17.70 3.20
CA LYS A 495 2.93 -17.65 2.20
C LYS A 495 2.52 -16.93 0.92
N LYS A 496 1.37 -17.31 0.35
CA LYS A 496 0.85 -16.70 -0.88
C LYS A 496 0.48 -15.23 -0.69
N HIS A 497 -0.11 -14.87 0.46
CA HIS A 497 -0.50 -13.51 0.76
C HIS A 497 0.73 -12.64 1.04
N PHE A 498 1.69 -13.14 1.83
CA PHE A 498 2.96 -12.45 2.08
C PHE A 498 3.72 -12.17 0.78
N LYS A 499 3.81 -13.16 -0.14
CA LYS A 499 4.39 -12.96 -1.47
C LYS A 499 3.70 -11.81 -2.22
N ARG A 500 2.37 -11.86 -2.31
CA ARG A 500 1.57 -10.85 -3.01
C ARG A 500 1.84 -9.44 -2.48
N LEU A 501 1.93 -9.27 -1.16
CA LEU A 501 2.15 -7.97 -0.54
C LEU A 501 3.59 -7.46 -0.73
N TRP A 502 4.57 -8.28 -0.41
CA TRP A 502 5.94 -7.82 -0.21
C TRP A 502 6.87 -8.16 -1.37
N TYR A 503 6.56 -9.20 -2.14
CA TYR A 503 7.37 -9.72 -3.25
C TYR A 503 6.48 -10.14 -4.42
N PRO A 504 5.66 -9.21 -4.98
CA PRO A 504 4.70 -9.53 -6.03
C PRO A 504 5.37 -10.11 -7.28
N GLU A 505 4.61 -10.68 -8.20
CA GLU A 505 5.16 -11.14 -9.48
C GLU A 505 5.84 -9.99 -10.23
N PRO A 506 7.01 -10.22 -10.84
CA PRO A 506 7.70 -9.19 -11.62
C PRO A 506 6.79 -8.59 -12.70
N GLY A 507 6.71 -7.26 -12.72
CA GLY A 507 5.86 -6.52 -13.67
C GLY A 507 4.39 -6.42 -13.27
N SER A 508 3.95 -7.04 -12.17
CA SER A 508 2.65 -6.77 -11.58
C SER A 508 2.73 -5.54 -10.65
N GLY A 509 1.67 -4.76 -10.58
CA GLY A 509 1.56 -3.74 -9.53
C GLY A 509 1.51 -4.41 -8.15
N GLY A 510 2.12 -3.80 -7.13
CA GLY A 510 2.05 -4.29 -5.75
C GLY A 510 0.93 -3.61 -4.95
N ASP A 511 0.38 -4.29 -3.95
CA ASP A 511 -0.58 -3.69 -3.01
C ASP A 511 0.13 -2.77 -2.00
N ILE A 512 1.39 -3.05 -1.72
CA ILE A 512 2.24 -2.20 -0.89
C ILE A 512 3.06 -1.28 -1.79
N ALA A 513 2.93 0.01 -1.58
CA ALA A 513 3.60 1.03 -2.37
C ALA A 513 5.13 0.80 -2.42
N SER A 514 5.72 0.93 -3.60
CA SER A 514 7.12 0.67 -3.96
C SER A 514 7.58 -0.81 -3.96
N ARG A 515 6.76 -1.77 -3.50
CA ARG A 515 7.18 -3.18 -3.42
C ARG A 515 7.22 -3.90 -4.78
N SER A 516 6.54 -3.39 -5.79
CA SER A 516 6.62 -3.89 -7.17
C SER A 516 8.06 -3.99 -7.72
N ARG A 517 8.98 -3.15 -7.23
CA ARG A 517 10.42 -3.16 -7.58
C ARG A 517 11.17 -4.39 -7.08
N PHE A 518 10.64 -5.03 -6.06
CA PHE A 518 11.25 -6.17 -5.37
C PHE A 518 10.49 -7.45 -5.64
N GLY A 519 9.75 -7.47 -6.76
CA GLY A 519 9.00 -8.64 -7.21
C GLY A 519 9.91 -9.85 -7.42
N LEU A 520 9.41 -11.02 -7.03
CA LEU A 520 10.05 -12.32 -7.23
C LEU A 520 9.11 -13.24 -8.00
N SER A 521 9.64 -14.00 -8.96
CA SER A 521 8.90 -15.10 -9.55
C SER A 521 8.50 -16.14 -8.48
N GLN A 522 7.53 -17.00 -8.78
CA GLN A 522 7.13 -18.04 -7.83
C GLN A 522 8.31 -18.97 -7.49
N GLU A 523 9.12 -19.32 -8.49
CA GLU A 523 10.27 -20.19 -8.29
C GLU A 523 11.35 -19.56 -7.42
N GLU A 524 11.65 -18.27 -7.61
CA GLU A 524 12.60 -17.55 -6.77
C GLU A 524 12.09 -17.41 -5.33
N PHE A 525 10.82 -17.06 -5.17
CA PHE A 525 10.22 -16.93 -3.85
C PHE A 525 10.22 -18.26 -3.08
N ASP A 526 9.91 -19.38 -3.74
CA ASP A 526 9.90 -20.72 -3.15
C ASP A 526 11.31 -21.21 -2.73
N GLN A 527 12.38 -20.68 -3.31
CA GLN A 527 13.76 -20.95 -2.85
C GLN A 527 14.04 -20.31 -1.47
N TYR A 528 13.52 -19.10 -1.21
CA TYR A 528 13.68 -18.43 0.08
C TYR A 528 12.69 -18.91 1.14
N MET A 529 11.48 -19.22 0.74
CA MET A 529 10.41 -19.67 1.62
C MET A 529 9.78 -20.97 1.07
N PRO A 530 10.45 -22.14 1.20
CA PRO A 530 9.99 -23.40 0.61
C PRO A 530 8.69 -23.89 1.25
N GLU A 531 8.54 -23.73 2.56
CA GLU A 531 7.40 -24.21 3.34
C GLU A 531 6.46 -23.07 3.75
N GLU A 532 5.22 -23.41 4.05
CA GLU A 532 4.25 -22.48 4.63
C GLU A 532 4.58 -22.23 6.11
N PHE A 533 4.84 -20.98 6.48
CA PHE A 533 5.23 -20.62 7.85
C PHE A 533 4.27 -21.14 8.93
N TRP A 534 2.97 -20.97 8.70
CA TRP A 534 1.98 -21.41 9.67
C TRP A 534 1.93 -22.94 9.85
N ARG A 535 2.26 -23.70 8.81
CA ARG A 535 2.37 -25.17 8.93
C ARG A 535 3.53 -25.55 9.85
N GLU A 536 4.66 -24.88 9.69
CA GLU A 536 5.83 -25.07 10.55
C GLU A 536 5.52 -24.72 12.01
N VAL A 537 4.86 -23.58 12.26
CA VAL A 537 4.38 -23.20 13.60
C VAL A 537 3.48 -24.28 14.22
N VAL A 538 2.47 -24.73 13.47
CA VAL A 538 1.52 -25.75 13.98
C VAL A 538 2.24 -27.04 14.34
N GLU A 539 3.14 -27.55 13.50
CA GLU A 539 3.87 -28.78 13.76
C GLU A 539 4.85 -28.66 14.95
N ARG A 540 5.50 -27.51 15.11
CA ARG A 540 6.37 -27.25 16.26
C ARG A 540 5.56 -27.18 17.56
N VAL A 541 4.47 -26.45 17.60
CA VAL A 541 3.61 -26.36 18.80
C VAL A 541 2.98 -27.69 19.13
N LYS A 542 2.47 -28.42 18.13
CA LYS A 542 1.90 -29.77 18.32
C LYS A 542 2.90 -30.76 18.90
N THR A 543 4.17 -30.66 18.54
CA THR A 543 5.23 -31.54 19.00
C THR A 543 5.72 -31.16 20.39
N GLU A 544 5.97 -29.87 20.63
CA GLU A 544 6.63 -29.40 21.84
C GLU A 544 5.64 -29.01 22.97
N LEU A 545 4.47 -28.49 22.61
CA LEU A 545 3.47 -27.95 23.55
C LEU A 545 2.04 -28.34 23.13
N PRO A 546 1.71 -29.66 23.06
CA PRO A 546 0.47 -30.15 22.46
C PRO A 546 -0.82 -29.71 23.18
N ASP A 547 -0.75 -29.15 24.40
CA ASP A 547 -1.90 -28.63 25.13
C ASP A 547 -2.20 -27.15 24.83
N THR A 548 -1.63 -26.61 23.75
CA THR A 548 -1.82 -25.21 23.33
C THR A 548 -2.85 -25.11 22.21
N LEU A 549 -3.90 -24.32 22.42
CA LEU A 549 -4.89 -23.96 21.41
C LEU A 549 -4.40 -22.75 20.60
N LEU A 550 -4.32 -22.92 19.28
CA LEU A 550 -3.96 -21.88 18.33
C LEU A 550 -5.23 -21.33 17.67
N LEU A 551 -5.50 -20.03 17.85
CA LEU A 551 -6.64 -19.31 17.29
C LEU A 551 -6.12 -18.27 16.29
N ALA A 552 -6.45 -18.42 15.01
CA ALA A 552 -6.08 -17.46 13.98
C ALA A 552 -7.16 -16.38 13.81
N GLU A 553 -6.72 -15.14 13.76
CA GLU A 553 -7.48 -14.08 13.12
C GLU A 553 -7.17 -14.11 11.62
N ALA A 554 -8.12 -14.60 10.85
CA ALA A 554 -8.02 -14.67 9.40
C ALA A 554 -9.35 -14.31 8.76
N PHE A 555 -9.25 -13.54 7.67
CA PHE A 555 -10.37 -13.02 6.90
C PHE A 555 -10.19 -13.39 5.41
N TRP A 556 -11.00 -12.82 4.54
CA TRP A 556 -10.89 -12.89 3.09
C TRP A 556 -10.95 -14.30 2.53
N MET A 557 -11.87 -15.12 3.07
CA MET A 557 -12.08 -16.53 2.67
C MET A 557 -10.86 -17.44 2.96
N MET A 558 -9.95 -17.01 3.83
CA MET A 558 -8.82 -17.81 4.28
C MET A 558 -9.15 -18.67 5.52
N GLU A 559 -10.30 -18.46 6.13
CA GLU A 559 -10.70 -19.11 7.38
C GLU A 559 -10.64 -20.63 7.27
N GLY A 560 -11.20 -21.18 6.20
CA GLY A 560 -11.14 -22.62 5.91
C GLY A 560 -9.71 -23.13 5.69
N TYR A 561 -8.88 -22.35 5.02
CA TYR A 561 -7.48 -22.67 4.77
C TYR A 561 -6.68 -22.81 6.06
N PHE A 562 -6.87 -21.87 7.02
CA PHE A 562 -6.17 -21.90 8.30
C PHE A 562 -6.48 -23.15 9.13
N VAL A 563 -7.72 -23.57 9.20
CA VAL A 563 -8.10 -24.73 10.02
C VAL A 563 -7.98 -26.06 9.27
N ARG A 564 -8.32 -26.10 7.97
CA ARG A 564 -8.34 -27.33 7.18
C ARG A 564 -6.97 -27.74 6.65
N ASN A 565 -6.20 -26.77 6.13
CA ASN A 565 -4.95 -27.05 5.44
C ASN A 565 -3.73 -26.78 6.32
N LEU A 566 -3.74 -25.70 7.12
CA LEU A 566 -2.63 -25.32 7.98
C LEU A 566 -2.69 -26.00 9.36
N GLY A 567 -3.87 -26.45 9.80
CA GLY A 567 -4.04 -27.18 11.05
C GLY A 567 -4.19 -26.31 12.30
N MET A 568 -4.54 -25.03 12.17
CA MET A 568 -4.92 -24.22 13.32
C MET A 568 -6.16 -24.80 14.00
N HIS A 569 -6.21 -24.74 15.34
CA HIS A 569 -7.33 -25.29 16.10
C HIS A 569 -8.61 -24.49 15.86
N ARG A 570 -8.49 -23.18 15.80
CA ARG A 570 -9.62 -22.26 15.67
C ARG A 570 -9.31 -21.10 14.72
N VAL A 571 -10.37 -20.55 14.15
CA VAL A 571 -10.32 -19.33 13.33
C VAL A 571 -11.56 -18.47 13.61
N TYR A 572 -11.44 -17.17 13.45
CA TYR A 572 -12.55 -16.22 13.59
C TYR A 572 -13.65 -16.49 12.57
N ASN A 573 -14.91 -16.34 13.00
CA ASN A 573 -16.08 -16.34 12.14
C ASN A 573 -16.72 -14.92 12.13
N SER A 574 -16.07 -13.98 11.46
CA SER A 574 -16.56 -12.60 11.38
C SER A 574 -17.90 -12.48 10.67
N ALA A 575 -18.17 -13.33 9.68
CA ALA A 575 -19.44 -13.35 8.99
C ALA A 575 -20.62 -13.61 9.94
N PHE A 576 -20.43 -14.46 10.96
CA PHE A 576 -21.42 -14.73 11.98
C PHE A 576 -21.78 -13.47 12.78
N MET A 577 -20.79 -12.73 13.25
CA MET A 577 -21.00 -11.49 14.00
C MET A 577 -21.74 -10.44 13.17
N HIS A 578 -21.33 -10.22 11.92
CA HIS A 578 -21.99 -9.26 11.03
C HIS A 578 -23.46 -9.63 10.76
N MET A 579 -23.76 -10.91 10.56
CA MET A 579 -25.14 -11.37 10.38
C MET A 579 -26.01 -11.16 11.61
N ILE A 580 -25.44 -11.34 12.82
CA ILE A 580 -26.16 -11.06 14.07
C ILE A 580 -26.39 -9.56 14.24
N LYS A 581 -25.35 -8.74 14.04
CA LYS A 581 -25.43 -7.28 14.12
C LYS A 581 -26.49 -6.71 13.16
N ASP A 582 -26.55 -7.24 11.93
CA ASP A 582 -27.49 -6.80 10.90
C ASP A 582 -28.86 -7.47 11.01
N GLU A 583 -29.12 -8.30 12.03
CA GLU A 583 -30.36 -9.10 12.23
C GLU A 583 -30.71 -10.02 11.04
N LYS A 584 -29.70 -10.46 10.26
CA LYS A 584 -29.84 -11.31 9.07
C LYS A 584 -30.06 -12.78 9.42
N ASN A 585 -31.09 -13.08 10.17
CA ASN A 585 -31.37 -14.42 10.72
C ASN A 585 -31.51 -15.54 9.67
N SER A 586 -32.03 -15.22 8.49
CA SER A 586 -32.17 -16.20 7.40
C SER A 586 -30.82 -16.55 6.78
N GLU A 587 -29.96 -15.57 6.56
CA GLU A 587 -28.62 -15.75 6.00
C GLU A 587 -27.74 -16.53 6.99
N TYR A 588 -27.80 -16.18 8.27
CA TYR A 588 -27.13 -16.90 9.34
C TYR A 588 -27.47 -18.40 9.39
N ARG A 589 -28.78 -18.75 9.37
CA ARG A 589 -29.22 -20.15 9.34
C ARG A 589 -28.78 -20.86 8.06
N HIS A 590 -28.81 -20.16 6.92
CA HIS A 590 -28.34 -20.70 5.65
C HIS A 590 -26.84 -20.99 5.69
N LEU A 591 -26.04 -20.07 6.22
CA LEU A 591 -24.59 -20.26 6.39
C LEU A 591 -24.28 -21.51 7.21
N ILE A 592 -24.90 -21.67 8.39
CA ILE A 592 -24.72 -22.85 9.23
C ILE A 592 -25.08 -24.13 8.47
N LYS A 593 -26.26 -24.12 7.82
CA LYS A 593 -26.71 -25.30 7.06
C LYS A 593 -25.74 -25.65 5.94
N THR A 594 -25.33 -24.69 5.15
CA THR A 594 -24.40 -24.90 4.03
C THR A 594 -23.03 -25.38 4.50
N THR A 595 -22.51 -24.84 5.60
CA THR A 595 -21.24 -25.27 6.18
C THR A 595 -21.32 -26.71 6.71
N LEU A 596 -22.44 -27.08 7.38
CA LEU A 596 -22.67 -28.46 7.82
C LEU A 596 -22.78 -29.47 6.67
N GLU A 597 -23.36 -29.04 5.56
CA GLU A 597 -23.49 -29.88 4.35
C GLU A 597 -22.15 -30.01 3.62
N TYR A 598 -21.28 -28.99 3.68
CA TYR A 598 -20.01 -28.98 2.99
C TYR A 598 -18.90 -29.66 3.81
N ASP A 599 -18.64 -29.18 5.03
CA ASP A 599 -17.62 -29.71 5.92
C ASP A 599 -17.95 -29.40 7.39
N PRO A 600 -18.53 -30.38 8.14
CA PRO A 600 -18.86 -30.18 9.54
C PRO A 600 -17.63 -29.95 10.44
N GLU A 601 -16.44 -30.40 10.05
CA GLU A 601 -15.21 -30.20 10.83
C GLU A 601 -14.75 -28.75 10.81
N ILE A 602 -14.96 -28.02 9.70
CA ILE A 602 -14.70 -26.58 9.64
C ILE A 602 -15.60 -25.83 10.63
N LEU A 603 -16.90 -26.17 10.67
CA LEU A 603 -17.84 -25.47 11.56
C LEU A 603 -17.48 -25.61 13.03
N LYS A 604 -16.99 -26.76 13.47
CA LYS A 604 -16.50 -27.00 14.84
C LYS A 604 -15.30 -26.11 15.21
N ARG A 605 -14.58 -25.61 14.21
CA ARG A 605 -13.35 -24.83 14.37
C ARG A 605 -13.56 -23.33 14.25
N TYR A 606 -14.74 -22.89 13.84
CA TYR A 606 -15.10 -21.50 13.79
C TYR A 606 -15.41 -20.96 15.19
N VAL A 607 -14.73 -19.88 15.58
CA VAL A 607 -15.04 -19.14 16.81
C VAL A 607 -16.11 -18.11 16.49
N ASN A 608 -17.29 -18.31 17.03
CA ASN A 608 -18.38 -17.36 16.95
C ASN A 608 -18.25 -16.35 18.09
N PHE A 609 -18.29 -15.09 17.79
CA PHE A 609 -18.16 -14.00 18.77
C PHE A 609 -19.19 -12.90 18.51
N LEU A 610 -19.53 -12.16 19.57
CA LEU A 610 -20.48 -11.03 19.51
C LEU A 610 -19.77 -9.69 19.35
N ASN A 611 -18.52 -9.62 19.75
CA ASN A 611 -17.62 -8.49 19.56
C ASN A 611 -16.15 -8.94 19.61
N ASN A 612 -15.28 -8.12 19.09
CA ASN A 612 -13.84 -8.24 19.21
C ASN A 612 -13.21 -6.86 19.46
N PRO A 613 -11.88 -6.73 19.63
CA PRO A 613 -11.22 -5.45 19.86
C PRO A 613 -11.32 -4.45 18.72
N ASP A 614 -11.55 -4.92 17.49
CA ASP A 614 -11.37 -4.16 16.25
C ASP A 614 -12.71 -3.76 15.61
N GLU A 615 -13.79 -4.39 16.01
CA GLU A 615 -15.11 -4.18 15.40
C GLU A 615 -16.13 -3.67 16.42
N GLU A 616 -17.13 -2.94 15.94
CA GLU A 616 -18.24 -2.50 16.78
C GLU A 616 -18.99 -3.69 17.38
N THR A 617 -19.44 -3.54 18.61
CA THR A 617 -20.28 -4.55 19.29
C THR A 617 -21.60 -4.77 18.54
N ALA A 618 -22.01 -6.02 18.45
CA ALA A 618 -23.31 -6.41 17.90
C ALA A 618 -24.48 -5.94 18.78
#